data_472f3ff55a7f80feaf50060b4f002fd0
#
_entry.id   472f3ff55a7f80feaf50060b4f002fd0
#
_cell.length_a   1.000
_cell.length_b   1.000
_cell.length_c   1.000
_cell.angle_alpha   90.00
_cell.angle_beta   90.00
_cell.angle_gamma   90.00
#
_symmetry.space_group_name_H-M   'P 1'
#
loop_
_entity.id
_entity.type
_entity.pdbx_description
1 polymer ?
#
loop_
_entity_poly.entity_id
_entity_poly.type
_entity_poly.pdbx_seq_one_letter_code
_entity_poly.pdbx_strand_id
1 'polypeptide(L)'
;PDDSNDEIDIRTRFPQAHRTIKELNHVRLNTPMGAVPISNFVDRQAREKIGTIKRVDGQRVITVQADVDDGVLVDDKLRELEEWLKAADFDQRIDVAFKGEDEEQAKARSFLGKAFVVALFVMAAILITQFNSFYSAFLILFAVAMSTIGVFLGLLITGSPFGIVMNGIGVIALAGIVVNNNIVLIDTYDRLKAIIADPFEAVMRTGVQRLRPVLLTSVTTILGLLPMVLGINIDFLAREVTYGAPSTQWWRQLSTSIVFGLGFATVLTLIVTPCALMLKANIHKWRQHRSRLGADKTVTA
;
A
#
# COMPACT_ATOMS: atom_id res chain seq x y z
N PRO A 1 -30.83 -17.33 0.49
CA PRO A 1 -30.56 -16.48 1.63
C PRO A 1 -29.06 -16.31 1.67
N ASP A 2 -28.62 -15.16 1.20
CA ASP A 2 -27.22 -14.71 1.36
C ASP A 2 -27.09 -14.25 2.81
N ASP A 3 -26.11 -14.81 3.51
CA ASP A 3 -25.73 -14.41 4.88
C ASP A 3 -24.97 -13.05 4.90
N SER A 4 -25.26 -12.16 3.96
CA SER A 4 -24.77 -10.81 4.01
C SER A 4 -25.61 -10.01 5.00
N ASN A 5 -24.98 -9.45 6.03
CA ASN A 5 -25.58 -8.50 6.98
C ASN A 5 -25.96 -7.16 6.34
N ASP A 6 -26.09 -7.09 5.02
CA ASP A 6 -26.50 -5.89 4.29
C ASP A 6 -28.03 -5.73 4.40
N GLU A 7 -28.47 -4.57 4.87
CA GLU A 7 -29.87 -4.21 4.87
C GLU A 7 -30.41 -4.18 3.43
N ILE A 8 -31.24 -5.16 3.09
CA ILE A 8 -31.90 -5.23 1.79
C ILE A 8 -33.19 -4.46 1.84
N ASP A 9 -33.29 -3.36 1.09
CA ASP A 9 -34.51 -2.58 0.91
C ASP A 9 -35.62 -3.43 0.28
N ILE A 10 -36.59 -3.85 1.04
CA ILE A 10 -37.79 -4.50 0.49
C ILE A 10 -38.73 -3.43 -0.06
N ARG A 11 -38.76 -3.27 -1.38
CA ARG A 11 -39.65 -2.31 -2.06
C ARG A 11 -40.81 -3.01 -2.73
N THR A 12 -42.00 -2.78 -2.26
CA THR A 12 -43.25 -3.18 -2.94
C THR A 12 -43.60 -2.15 -4.02
N ARG A 13 -43.71 -2.63 -5.27
CA ARG A 13 -44.07 -1.80 -6.43
C ARG A 13 -45.14 -2.48 -7.25
N PHE A 14 -46.01 -1.68 -7.90
CA PHE A 14 -46.89 -2.20 -8.92
C PHE A 14 -46.12 -2.84 -10.07
N PRO A 15 -46.69 -3.81 -10.82
CA PRO A 15 -46.10 -4.35 -12.06
C PRO A 15 -45.73 -3.24 -13.04
N GLN A 16 -44.72 -3.46 -13.84
CA GLN A 16 -44.15 -2.43 -14.73
C GLN A 16 -45.16 -1.79 -15.67
N ALA A 17 -46.16 -2.57 -16.13
CA ALA A 17 -47.25 -2.09 -16.95
C ALA A 17 -48.08 -1.00 -16.27
N HIS A 18 -48.22 -1.03 -14.96
CA HIS A 18 -49.01 -0.09 -14.15
C HIS A 18 -48.19 1.02 -13.48
N ARG A 19 -46.93 1.25 -13.90
CA ARG A 19 -46.06 2.32 -13.37
C ARG A 19 -46.04 3.56 -14.26
N THR A 20 -47.06 3.78 -15.07
CA THR A 20 -47.09 4.91 -16.01
C THR A 20 -47.90 6.06 -15.41
N ILE A 21 -47.59 7.30 -15.85
CA ILE A 21 -48.36 8.49 -15.45
C ILE A 21 -49.84 8.35 -15.86
N LYS A 22 -50.14 7.54 -16.88
CA LYS A 22 -51.49 7.26 -17.33
C LYS A 22 -52.35 6.54 -16.28
N GLU A 23 -51.75 5.76 -15.39
CA GLU A 23 -52.45 5.04 -14.32
C GLU A 23 -53.09 5.99 -13.28
N LEU A 24 -52.62 7.23 -13.20
CA LEU A 24 -53.31 8.24 -12.37
C LEU A 24 -54.74 8.50 -12.85
N ASN A 25 -55.06 8.21 -14.12
CA ASN A 25 -56.45 8.36 -14.60
C ASN A 25 -57.37 7.24 -14.09
N HIS A 26 -56.79 6.13 -13.66
CA HIS A 26 -57.53 4.98 -13.15
C HIS A 26 -57.73 5.05 -11.62
N VAL A 27 -56.99 5.93 -10.94
CA VAL A 27 -57.15 6.15 -9.48
C VAL A 27 -58.51 6.85 -9.27
N ARG A 28 -59.36 6.22 -8.47
CA ARG A 28 -60.69 6.74 -8.10
C ARG A 28 -60.76 7.11 -6.66
N LEU A 29 -61.36 8.25 -6.38
CA LEU A 29 -61.68 8.68 -5.02
C LEU A 29 -63.12 8.30 -4.68
N ASN A 30 -63.33 7.66 -3.52
CA ASN A 30 -64.65 7.39 -3.02
C ASN A 30 -65.24 8.66 -2.41
N THR A 31 -66.32 9.15 -3.05
CA THR A 31 -67.08 10.31 -2.56
C THR A 31 -68.45 9.85 -2.09
N PRO A 32 -69.19 10.64 -1.32
CA PRO A 32 -70.56 10.32 -0.93
C PRO A 32 -71.52 10.10 -2.15
N MET A 33 -71.16 10.57 -3.31
CA MET A 33 -71.90 10.42 -4.56
C MET A 33 -71.38 9.29 -5.45
N GLY A 34 -70.38 8.50 -5.00
CA GLY A 34 -69.79 7.40 -5.77
C GLY A 34 -68.30 7.59 -6.03
N ALA A 35 -67.66 6.60 -6.73
CA ALA A 35 -66.26 6.59 -7.07
C ALA A 35 -65.98 7.48 -8.31
N VAL A 36 -65.28 8.61 -8.07
CA VAL A 36 -64.95 9.60 -9.10
C VAL A 36 -63.46 9.53 -9.47
N PRO A 37 -63.10 9.54 -10.77
CA PRO A 37 -61.70 9.57 -11.19
C PRO A 37 -60.96 10.81 -10.68
N ILE A 38 -59.71 10.64 -10.19
CA ILE A 38 -58.88 11.73 -9.66
C ILE A 38 -58.58 12.79 -10.76
N SER A 39 -58.59 12.38 -12.04
CA SER A 39 -58.39 13.27 -13.17
C SER A 39 -59.42 14.39 -13.32
N ASN A 40 -60.59 14.28 -12.62
CA ASN A 40 -61.63 15.31 -12.62
C ASN A 40 -61.26 16.47 -11.69
N PHE A 41 -60.35 16.29 -10.76
CA PHE A 41 -59.96 17.25 -9.72
C PHE A 41 -58.54 17.74 -9.85
N VAL A 42 -57.73 17.09 -10.67
CA VAL A 42 -56.28 17.35 -10.80
C VAL A 42 -55.92 17.71 -12.23
N ASP A 43 -55.50 18.93 -12.41
CA ASP A 43 -54.84 19.33 -13.69
C ASP A 43 -53.33 19.03 -13.60
N ARG A 44 -52.82 18.32 -14.62
CA ARG A 44 -51.41 17.86 -14.65
C ARG A 44 -50.60 18.77 -15.56
N GLN A 45 -49.71 19.49 -14.95
CA GLN A 45 -48.73 20.31 -15.68
C GLN A 45 -47.36 19.67 -15.59
N ALA A 46 -46.78 19.37 -16.73
CA ALA A 46 -45.38 18.98 -16.80
C ALA A 46 -44.53 20.21 -16.47
N ARG A 47 -43.75 20.12 -15.38
CA ARG A 47 -42.77 21.12 -15.00
C ARG A 47 -41.41 20.44 -14.88
N GLU A 48 -40.35 21.12 -15.29
CA GLU A 48 -39.00 20.67 -15.00
C GLU A 48 -38.82 20.53 -13.49
N LYS A 49 -38.38 19.35 -13.06
CA LYS A 49 -38.07 19.13 -11.65
C LYS A 49 -36.80 19.91 -11.33
N ILE A 50 -36.93 20.93 -10.50
CA ILE A 50 -35.76 21.58 -9.90
C ILE A 50 -35.13 20.56 -8.97
N GLY A 51 -34.12 19.84 -9.44
CA GLY A 51 -33.35 18.89 -8.65
C GLY A 51 -32.56 19.60 -7.55
N THR A 52 -32.01 18.82 -6.66
CA THR A 52 -31.10 19.34 -5.62
C THR A 52 -29.91 19.99 -6.28
N ILE A 53 -29.73 21.29 -6.10
CA ILE A 53 -28.54 22.00 -6.57
C ILE A 53 -27.43 21.77 -5.58
N LYS A 54 -26.47 20.91 -5.96
CA LYS A 54 -25.24 20.71 -5.18
C LYS A 54 -24.22 21.80 -5.52
N ARG A 55 -23.58 22.34 -4.50
CA ARG A 55 -22.49 23.32 -4.66
C ARG A 55 -21.27 22.82 -3.87
N VAL A 56 -20.12 22.89 -4.51
CA VAL A 56 -18.81 22.62 -3.91
C VAL A 56 -17.97 23.87 -4.12
N ASP A 57 -17.35 24.39 -3.09
CA ASP A 57 -16.56 25.63 -3.12
C ASP A 57 -17.31 26.83 -3.74
N GLY A 58 -18.62 26.91 -3.50
CA GLY A 58 -19.48 27.97 -4.04
C GLY A 58 -19.93 27.78 -5.48
N GLN A 59 -19.38 26.85 -6.22
CA GLN A 59 -19.72 26.56 -7.64
C GLN A 59 -20.79 25.45 -7.73
N ARG A 60 -21.67 25.57 -8.72
CA ARG A 60 -22.69 24.56 -9.00
C ARG A 60 -22.01 23.31 -9.59
N VAL A 61 -22.27 22.16 -9.01
CA VAL A 61 -21.67 20.88 -9.42
C VAL A 61 -22.74 19.90 -9.91
N ILE A 62 -22.47 19.24 -11.02
CA ILE A 62 -23.22 18.08 -11.50
C ILE A 62 -22.29 16.89 -11.35
N THR A 63 -22.69 15.88 -10.57
CA THR A 63 -21.92 14.66 -10.39
C THR A 63 -22.45 13.57 -11.30
N VAL A 64 -21.62 13.06 -12.17
CA VAL A 64 -21.88 11.85 -12.97
C VAL A 64 -21.11 10.71 -12.30
N GLN A 65 -21.80 9.64 -11.97
CA GLN A 65 -21.21 8.44 -11.37
C GLN A 65 -21.33 7.29 -12.35
N ALA A 66 -20.26 6.56 -12.52
CA ALA A 66 -20.20 5.33 -13.29
C ALA A 66 -19.38 4.29 -12.51
N ASP A 67 -19.64 3.04 -12.79
CA ASP A 67 -18.86 1.91 -12.29
C ASP A 67 -18.28 1.16 -13.49
N VAL A 68 -17.24 0.34 -13.27
CA VAL A 68 -16.62 -0.47 -14.30
C VAL A 68 -17.04 -1.94 -14.12
N ASP A 69 -17.07 -2.67 -15.23
CA ASP A 69 -17.38 -4.10 -15.22
C ASP A 69 -16.26 -4.90 -14.53
N ASP A 70 -16.62 -6.05 -13.95
CA ASP A 70 -15.68 -6.94 -13.30
C ASP A 70 -14.50 -7.32 -14.22
N GLY A 71 -13.29 -7.12 -13.74
CA GLY A 71 -12.05 -7.42 -14.46
C GLY A 71 -11.49 -6.27 -15.30
N VAL A 72 -12.16 -5.14 -15.35
CA VAL A 72 -11.64 -3.91 -15.99
C VAL A 72 -10.95 -3.04 -14.98
N LEU A 73 -9.73 -2.58 -15.30
CA LEU A 73 -9.02 -1.63 -14.44
C LEU A 73 -9.62 -0.23 -14.56
N VAL A 74 -9.98 0.36 -13.44
CA VAL A 74 -10.53 1.73 -13.36
C VAL A 74 -9.55 2.75 -13.95
N ASP A 75 -8.26 2.61 -13.67
CA ASP A 75 -7.17 3.46 -14.19
C ASP A 75 -7.11 3.51 -15.72
N ASP A 76 -7.36 2.39 -16.39
CA ASP A 76 -7.32 2.32 -17.86
C ASP A 76 -8.53 3.05 -18.45
N LYS A 77 -9.71 2.89 -17.83
CA LYS A 77 -10.93 3.60 -18.25
C LYS A 77 -10.87 5.10 -17.95
N LEU A 78 -10.24 5.49 -16.86
CA LEU A 78 -10.02 6.90 -16.57
C LEU A 78 -9.09 7.57 -17.57
N ARG A 79 -8.01 6.92 -17.98
CA ARG A 79 -7.12 7.44 -19.02
C ARG A 79 -7.86 7.60 -20.36
N GLU A 80 -8.64 6.59 -20.75
CA GLU A 80 -9.46 6.66 -21.95
C GLU A 80 -10.45 7.84 -21.91
N LEU A 81 -11.07 8.06 -20.74
CA LEU A 81 -12.00 9.16 -20.52
C LEU A 81 -11.31 10.52 -20.50
N GLU A 82 -10.12 10.63 -19.90
CA GLU A 82 -9.29 11.84 -19.95
C GLU A 82 -8.86 12.22 -21.37
N GLU A 83 -8.46 11.23 -22.17
CA GLU A 83 -8.09 11.44 -23.58
C GLU A 83 -9.30 11.89 -24.39
N TRP A 84 -10.45 11.26 -24.17
CA TRP A 84 -11.70 11.66 -24.82
C TRP A 84 -12.12 13.08 -24.42
N LEU A 85 -12.02 13.44 -23.14
CA LEU A 85 -12.32 14.79 -22.65
C LEU A 85 -11.42 15.86 -23.27
N LYS A 86 -10.13 15.55 -23.46
CA LYS A 86 -9.19 16.47 -24.13
C LYS A 86 -9.50 16.67 -25.60
N ALA A 87 -10.09 15.64 -26.26
CA ALA A 87 -10.50 15.69 -27.67
C ALA A 87 -11.90 16.30 -27.85
N ALA A 88 -12.74 16.27 -26.82
CA ALA A 88 -14.10 16.78 -26.85
C ALA A 88 -14.10 18.31 -26.69
N ASP A 89 -14.84 18.98 -27.56
CA ASP A 89 -14.99 20.45 -27.52
C ASP A 89 -16.03 20.85 -26.45
N PHE A 90 -15.61 20.86 -25.20
CA PHE A 90 -16.44 21.31 -24.08
C PHE A 90 -16.39 22.83 -23.93
N ASP A 91 -17.50 23.43 -23.50
CA ASP A 91 -17.55 24.86 -23.15
C ASP A 91 -16.50 25.15 -22.08
N GLN A 92 -15.60 26.10 -22.34
CA GLN A 92 -14.50 26.50 -21.43
C GLN A 92 -14.97 26.96 -20.04
N ARG A 93 -16.27 27.19 -19.85
CA ARG A 93 -16.88 27.51 -18.57
C ARG A 93 -17.17 26.30 -17.69
N ILE A 94 -17.01 25.09 -18.25
CA ILE A 94 -17.23 23.82 -17.54
C ILE A 94 -15.89 23.28 -17.14
N ASP A 95 -15.64 23.24 -15.86
CA ASP A 95 -14.46 22.56 -15.28
C ASP A 95 -14.85 21.12 -14.94
N VAL A 96 -14.15 20.15 -15.55
CA VAL A 96 -14.39 18.73 -15.34
C VAL A 96 -13.29 18.17 -14.44
N ALA A 97 -13.66 17.78 -13.23
CA ALA A 97 -12.76 17.18 -12.27
C ALA A 97 -13.15 15.73 -12.00
N PHE A 98 -12.22 14.83 -12.19
CA PHE A 98 -12.39 13.44 -11.73
C PHE A 98 -12.25 13.40 -10.22
N LYS A 99 -13.27 12.84 -9.57
CA LYS A 99 -13.31 12.66 -8.12
C LYS A 99 -13.66 11.21 -7.80
N GLY A 100 -13.14 10.73 -6.72
CA GLY A 100 -13.39 9.37 -6.26
C GLY A 100 -12.11 8.73 -5.75
N GLU A 101 -11.95 7.45 -6.01
CA GLU A 101 -10.82 6.66 -5.52
C GLU A 101 -9.47 7.22 -6.00
N ASP A 102 -9.38 7.72 -7.23
CA ASP A 102 -8.15 8.27 -7.80
C ASP A 102 -7.65 9.54 -7.09
N GLU A 103 -8.53 10.46 -6.74
CA GLU A 103 -8.13 11.67 -6.00
C GLU A 103 -7.58 11.31 -4.62
N GLU A 104 -8.24 10.38 -3.93
CA GLU A 104 -7.80 9.87 -2.63
C GLU A 104 -6.50 9.08 -2.75
N GLN A 105 -6.36 8.25 -3.78
CA GLN A 105 -5.11 7.52 -4.06
C GLN A 105 -3.96 8.48 -4.42
N ALA A 106 -4.20 9.53 -5.20
CA ALA A 106 -3.18 10.52 -5.54
C ALA A 106 -2.70 11.31 -4.30
N LYS A 107 -3.64 11.71 -3.42
CA LYS A 107 -3.31 12.32 -2.14
C LYS A 107 -2.50 11.37 -1.25
N ALA A 108 -2.94 10.11 -1.15
CA ALA A 108 -2.25 9.08 -0.38
C ALA A 108 -0.85 8.80 -0.94
N ARG A 109 -0.68 8.71 -2.27
CA ARG A 109 0.63 8.56 -2.94
C ARG A 109 1.58 9.70 -2.58
N SER A 110 1.10 10.94 -2.70
CA SER A 110 1.90 12.13 -2.34
C SER A 110 2.29 12.13 -0.87
N PHE A 111 1.35 11.82 0.02
CA PHE A 111 1.60 11.72 1.45
C PHE A 111 2.62 10.61 1.78
N LEU A 112 2.39 9.39 1.30
CA LEU A 112 3.26 8.24 1.55
C LEU A 112 4.66 8.45 0.98
N GLY A 113 4.78 9.05 -0.22
CA GLY A 113 6.07 9.39 -0.80
C GLY A 113 6.88 10.34 0.08
N LYS A 114 6.24 11.42 0.56
CA LYS A 114 6.86 12.36 1.49
C LYS A 114 7.21 11.70 2.83
N ALA A 115 6.29 10.93 3.39
CA ALA A 115 6.50 10.20 4.64
C ALA A 115 7.68 9.22 4.54
N PHE A 116 7.80 8.49 3.42
CA PHE A 116 8.90 7.57 3.17
C PHE A 116 10.26 8.29 3.11
N VAL A 117 10.33 9.40 2.38
CA VAL A 117 11.58 10.21 2.31
C VAL A 117 11.97 10.75 3.68
N VAL A 118 11.02 11.28 4.45
CA VAL A 118 11.26 11.76 5.82
C VAL A 118 11.71 10.61 6.72
N ALA A 119 11.06 9.45 6.63
CA ALA A 119 11.43 8.27 7.42
C ALA A 119 12.87 7.80 7.09
N LEU A 120 13.23 7.73 5.79
CA LEU A 120 14.59 7.39 5.37
C LEU A 120 15.62 8.42 5.88
N PHE A 121 15.27 9.71 5.82
CA PHE A 121 16.17 10.76 6.31
C PHE A 121 16.40 10.64 7.82
N VAL A 122 15.34 10.46 8.60
CA VAL A 122 15.42 10.29 10.06
C VAL A 122 16.21 9.03 10.40
N MET A 123 15.92 7.91 9.72
CA MET A 123 16.69 6.67 9.90
C MET A 123 18.18 6.87 9.56
N ALA A 124 18.49 7.56 8.46
CA ALA A 124 19.87 7.88 8.10
C ALA A 124 20.57 8.69 9.18
N ALA A 125 19.93 9.74 9.71
CA ALA A 125 20.48 10.57 10.76
C ALA A 125 20.77 9.77 12.04
N ILE A 126 19.81 8.93 12.47
CA ILE A 126 19.98 8.07 13.64
C ILE A 126 21.12 7.08 13.43
N LEU A 127 21.19 6.42 12.26
CA LEU A 127 22.20 5.43 11.94
C LEU A 127 23.61 6.04 11.89
N ILE A 128 23.75 7.22 11.27
CA ILE A 128 25.04 7.93 11.23
C ILE A 128 25.49 8.30 12.64
N THR A 129 24.57 8.79 13.47
CA THR A 129 24.86 9.13 14.87
C THR A 129 25.24 7.90 15.66
N GLN A 130 24.52 6.78 15.50
CA GLN A 130 24.73 5.54 16.24
C GLN A 130 26.07 4.87 15.92
N PHE A 131 26.39 4.76 14.62
CA PHE A 131 27.59 4.03 14.17
C PHE A 131 28.79 4.93 13.89
N ASN A 132 28.63 6.23 13.95
CA ASN A 132 29.66 7.21 13.53
C ASN A 132 30.33 6.82 12.19
N SER A 133 29.55 6.28 11.26
CA SER A 133 30.01 5.73 10.00
C SER A 133 28.98 5.87 8.89
N PHE A 134 29.28 6.70 7.90
CA PHE A 134 28.43 6.84 6.70
C PHE A 134 28.30 5.52 5.92
N TYR A 135 29.37 4.71 5.89
CA TYR A 135 29.33 3.42 5.20
C TYR A 135 28.33 2.44 5.84
N SER A 136 28.35 2.34 7.17
CA SER A 136 27.42 1.44 7.88
C SER A 136 25.98 1.88 7.72
N ALA A 137 25.70 3.20 7.81
CA ALA A 137 24.40 3.76 7.55
C ALA A 137 23.93 3.50 6.11
N PHE A 138 24.79 3.75 5.11
CA PHE A 138 24.48 3.47 3.71
C PHE A 138 24.17 1.99 3.46
N LEU A 139 24.96 1.08 4.06
CA LEU A 139 24.74 -0.35 3.90
C LEU A 139 23.38 -0.79 4.41
N ILE A 140 22.96 -0.26 5.56
CA ILE A 140 21.64 -0.56 6.15
C ILE A 140 20.52 -0.01 5.24
N LEU A 141 20.63 1.24 4.79
CA LEU A 141 19.62 1.84 3.91
C LEU A 141 19.56 1.16 2.54
N PHE A 142 20.70 0.69 2.04
CA PHE A 142 20.75 -0.12 0.82
C PHE A 142 20.01 -1.44 0.99
N ALA A 143 20.15 -2.11 2.15
CA ALA A 143 19.38 -3.31 2.45
C ALA A 143 17.86 -3.04 2.51
N VAL A 144 17.45 -1.87 3.00
CA VAL A 144 16.05 -1.43 2.95
C VAL A 144 15.56 -1.26 1.51
N ALA A 145 16.35 -0.58 0.68
CA ALA A 145 16.00 -0.44 -0.75
C ALA A 145 15.90 -1.80 -1.46
N MET A 146 16.83 -2.72 -1.18
CA MET A 146 16.78 -4.07 -1.74
C MET A 146 15.59 -4.90 -1.21
N SER A 147 15.13 -4.66 0.01
CA SER A 147 13.97 -5.38 0.56
C SER A 147 12.68 -5.14 -0.23
N THR A 148 12.56 -4.00 -0.93
CA THR A 148 11.41 -3.70 -1.80
C THR A 148 11.32 -4.66 -2.99
N ILE A 149 12.44 -5.21 -3.45
CA ILE A 149 12.45 -6.27 -4.47
C ILE A 149 11.68 -7.50 -3.96
N GLY A 150 11.90 -7.86 -2.69
CA GLY A 150 11.17 -8.95 -2.03
C GLY A 150 9.65 -8.69 -1.98
N VAL A 151 9.25 -7.44 -1.78
CA VAL A 151 7.83 -7.05 -1.81
C VAL A 151 7.23 -7.30 -3.20
N PHE A 152 7.88 -6.81 -4.25
CA PHE A 152 7.39 -7.01 -5.62
C PHE A 152 7.38 -8.48 -6.03
N LEU A 153 8.40 -9.25 -5.65
CA LEU A 153 8.41 -10.70 -5.87
C LEU A 153 7.23 -11.38 -5.15
N GLY A 154 6.93 -10.95 -3.92
CA GLY A 154 5.79 -11.47 -3.17
C GLY A 154 4.45 -11.19 -3.85
N LEU A 155 4.25 -9.96 -4.34
CA LEU A 155 3.04 -9.60 -5.09
C LEU A 155 2.92 -10.39 -6.39
N LEU A 156 4.03 -10.61 -7.09
CA LEU A 156 4.06 -11.41 -8.31
C LEU A 156 3.68 -12.88 -8.03
N ILE A 157 4.24 -13.48 -6.97
CA ILE A 157 3.95 -14.87 -6.58
C ILE A 157 2.50 -15.04 -6.14
N THR A 158 1.95 -14.06 -5.40
CA THR A 158 0.57 -14.12 -4.90
C THR A 158 -0.47 -13.66 -5.92
N GLY A 159 -0.04 -13.11 -7.07
CA GLY A 159 -0.93 -12.52 -8.07
C GLY A 159 -1.73 -11.34 -7.55
N SER A 160 -1.26 -10.69 -6.49
CA SER A 160 -1.98 -9.58 -5.84
C SER A 160 -1.62 -8.24 -6.48
N PRO A 161 -2.61 -7.36 -6.76
CA PRO A 161 -2.33 -6.03 -7.29
C PRO A 161 -1.57 -5.17 -6.26
N PHE A 162 -0.79 -4.22 -6.76
CA PHE A 162 -0.10 -3.26 -5.89
C PHE A 162 -1.06 -2.16 -5.44
N GLY A 163 -1.54 -2.23 -4.21
CA GLY A 163 -2.32 -1.17 -3.59
C GLY A 163 -1.40 -0.10 -2.99
N ILE A 164 -1.46 1.12 -3.51
CA ILE A 164 -0.54 2.22 -3.14
C ILE A 164 -0.53 2.46 -1.63
N VAL A 165 -1.70 2.49 -0.99
CA VAL A 165 -1.82 2.78 0.44
C VAL A 165 -1.30 1.62 1.27
N MET A 166 -1.86 0.42 1.10
CA MET A 166 -1.57 -0.71 1.98
C MET A 166 -0.17 -1.28 1.76
N ASN A 167 0.25 -1.45 0.51
CA ASN A 167 1.62 -1.89 0.22
C ASN A 167 2.65 -0.80 0.57
N GLY A 168 2.31 0.49 0.37
CA GLY A 168 3.18 1.59 0.75
C GLY A 168 3.43 1.65 2.25
N ILE A 169 2.38 1.51 3.07
CA ILE A 169 2.52 1.38 4.53
C ILE A 169 3.34 0.13 4.89
N GLY A 170 3.10 -0.99 4.19
CA GLY A 170 3.85 -2.23 4.36
C GLY A 170 5.35 -2.06 4.12
N VAL A 171 5.74 -1.33 3.07
CA VAL A 171 7.14 -1.02 2.75
C VAL A 171 7.78 -0.13 3.84
N ILE A 172 7.06 0.87 4.35
CA ILE A 172 7.57 1.72 5.43
C ILE A 172 7.77 0.92 6.73
N ALA A 173 6.82 0.07 7.07
CA ALA A 173 6.92 -0.81 8.24
C ALA A 173 8.08 -1.82 8.08
N LEU A 174 8.20 -2.43 6.89
CA LEU A 174 9.30 -3.33 6.55
C LEU A 174 10.66 -2.67 6.71
N ALA A 175 10.80 -1.40 6.28
CA ALA A 175 12.03 -0.65 6.43
C ALA A 175 12.52 -0.63 7.88
N GLY A 176 11.63 -0.37 8.85
CA GLY A 176 11.96 -0.39 10.28
C GLY A 176 12.44 -1.76 10.77
N ILE A 177 11.80 -2.84 10.31
CA ILE A 177 12.17 -4.21 10.69
C ILE A 177 13.55 -4.58 10.11
N VAL A 178 13.78 -4.28 8.83
CA VAL A 178 15.06 -4.56 8.15
C VAL A 178 16.21 -3.78 8.76
N VAL A 179 15.99 -2.51 9.09
CA VAL A 179 16.97 -1.66 9.78
C VAL A 179 17.35 -2.28 11.11
N ASN A 180 16.38 -2.70 11.94
CA ASN A 180 16.65 -3.32 13.23
C ASN A 180 17.53 -4.57 13.11
N ASN A 181 17.23 -5.46 12.18
CA ASN A 181 18.03 -6.67 11.95
C ASN A 181 19.48 -6.35 11.54
N ASN A 182 19.69 -5.37 10.68
CA ASN A 182 21.00 -4.94 10.24
C ASN A 182 21.79 -4.21 11.34
N ILE A 183 21.14 -3.38 12.15
CA ILE A 183 21.76 -2.71 13.31
C ILE A 183 22.42 -3.74 14.22
N VAL A 184 21.67 -4.76 14.61
CA VAL A 184 22.16 -5.81 15.52
C VAL A 184 23.36 -6.56 14.94
N LEU A 185 23.38 -6.80 13.64
CA LEU A 185 24.49 -7.49 12.96
C LEU A 185 25.74 -6.60 12.90
N ILE A 186 25.60 -5.33 12.49
CA ILE A 186 26.72 -4.40 12.37
C ILE A 186 27.31 -4.03 13.73
N ASP A 187 26.48 -3.79 14.75
CA ASP A 187 26.93 -3.52 16.13
C ASP A 187 27.78 -4.69 16.66
N THR A 188 27.34 -5.92 16.42
CA THR A 188 28.09 -7.11 16.81
C THR A 188 29.44 -7.19 16.09
N TYR A 189 29.47 -6.91 14.78
CA TYR A 189 30.70 -6.88 14.03
C TYR A 189 31.66 -5.81 14.55
N ASP A 190 31.20 -4.61 14.83
CA ASP A 190 32.05 -3.52 15.33
C ASP A 190 32.64 -3.84 16.73
N ARG A 191 31.87 -4.51 17.58
CA ARG A 191 32.38 -5.02 18.89
C ARG A 191 33.41 -6.13 18.70
N LEU A 192 33.17 -7.11 17.86
CA LEU A 192 34.11 -8.21 17.62
C LEU A 192 35.39 -7.75 16.95
N LYS A 193 35.31 -6.80 16.03
CA LYS A 193 36.45 -6.20 15.35
C LYS A 193 37.40 -5.50 16.32
N ALA A 194 36.90 -4.99 17.45
CA ALA A 194 37.76 -4.40 18.50
C ALA A 194 38.60 -5.44 19.26
N ILE A 195 38.16 -6.71 19.26
CA ILE A 195 38.79 -7.81 20.01
C ILE A 195 39.57 -8.73 19.06
N ILE A 196 39.06 -8.97 17.85
CA ILE A 196 39.64 -9.91 16.88
C ILE A 196 40.38 -9.14 15.80
N ALA A 197 41.68 -9.40 15.69
CA ALA A 197 42.54 -8.71 14.75
C ALA A 197 42.26 -9.08 13.27
N ASP A 198 41.81 -10.32 13.01
CA ASP A 198 41.48 -10.73 11.67
C ASP A 198 40.00 -10.37 11.31
N PRO A 199 39.79 -9.51 10.30
CA PRO A 199 38.46 -9.11 9.88
C PRO A 199 37.60 -10.27 9.37
N PHE A 200 38.20 -11.29 8.77
CA PHE A 200 37.47 -12.45 8.28
C PHE A 200 36.86 -13.24 9.44
N GLU A 201 37.67 -13.51 10.45
CA GLU A 201 37.21 -14.20 11.63
C GLU A 201 36.14 -13.39 12.40
N ALA A 202 36.30 -12.08 12.49
CA ALA A 202 35.30 -11.19 13.10
C ALA A 202 33.94 -11.25 12.36
N VAL A 203 33.94 -11.23 11.04
CA VAL A 203 32.70 -11.36 10.23
C VAL A 203 32.08 -12.75 10.39
N MET A 204 32.87 -13.81 10.33
CA MET A 204 32.38 -15.18 10.48
C MET A 204 31.76 -15.40 11.86
N ARG A 205 32.40 -14.96 12.93
CA ARG A 205 31.85 -15.05 14.28
C ARG A 205 30.57 -14.22 14.45
N THR A 206 30.52 -13.04 13.85
CA THR A 206 29.29 -12.21 13.82
C THR A 206 28.15 -12.97 13.19
N GLY A 207 28.39 -13.56 12.00
CA GLY A 207 27.38 -14.35 11.28
C GLY A 207 26.85 -15.50 12.13
N VAL A 208 27.74 -16.30 12.71
CA VAL A 208 27.35 -17.45 13.56
C VAL A 208 26.55 -17.01 14.78
N GLN A 209 26.99 -15.95 15.49
CA GLN A 209 26.30 -15.47 16.68
C GLN A 209 24.93 -14.86 16.38
N ARG A 210 24.75 -14.21 15.22
CA ARG A 210 23.53 -13.48 14.86
C ARG A 210 22.58 -14.25 13.93
N LEU A 211 23.03 -15.36 13.34
CA LEU A 211 22.20 -16.20 12.49
C LEU A 211 20.89 -16.61 13.18
N ARG A 212 21.03 -17.22 14.36
CA ARG A 212 19.89 -17.74 15.12
C ARG A 212 18.91 -16.65 15.55
N PRO A 213 19.31 -15.54 16.21
CA PRO A 213 18.40 -14.45 16.57
C PRO A 213 17.68 -13.84 15.37
N VAL A 214 18.39 -13.53 14.28
CA VAL A 214 17.83 -12.90 13.09
C VAL A 214 16.83 -13.82 12.38
N LEU A 215 17.16 -15.11 12.24
CA LEU A 215 16.22 -16.09 11.68
C LEU A 215 14.98 -16.26 12.56
N LEU A 216 15.16 -16.33 13.88
CA LEU A 216 14.05 -16.51 14.81
C LEU A 216 13.07 -15.34 14.74
N THR A 217 13.56 -14.09 14.78
CA THR A 217 12.71 -12.89 14.69
C THR A 217 11.98 -12.83 13.35
N SER A 218 12.65 -13.13 12.25
CA SER A 218 12.03 -13.12 10.91
C SER A 218 10.97 -14.23 10.77
N VAL A 219 11.28 -15.44 11.19
CA VAL A 219 10.33 -16.57 11.11
C VAL A 219 9.11 -16.34 11.98
N THR A 220 9.29 -15.86 13.22
CA THR A 220 8.16 -15.57 14.12
C THR A 220 7.26 -14.47 13.57
N THR A 221 7.84 -13.42 12.98
CA THR A 221 7.06 -12.34 12.34
C THR A 221 6.31 -12.85 11.11
N ILE A 222 6.95 -13.64 10.26
CA ILE A 222 6.34 -14.26 9.07
C ILE A 222 5.19 -15.16 9.49
N LEU A 223 5.39 -16.06 10.45
CA LEU A 223 4.35 -16.97 10.94
C LEU A 223 3.19 -16.22 11.58
N GLY A 224 3.47 -15.12 12.31
CA GLY A 224 2.42 -14.28 12.90
C GLY A 224 1.54 -13.56 11.87
N LEU A 225 2.11 -13.19 10.71
CA LEU A 225 1.38 -12.54 9.63
C LEU A 225 0.81 -13.51 8.59
N LEU A 226 1.22 -14.78 8.61
CA LEU A 226 0.81 -15.78 7.63
C LEU A 226 -0.72 -15.97 7.51
N PRO A 227 -1.50 -16.00 8.60
CA PRO A 227 -2.95 -16.09 8.51
C PRO A 227 -3.57 -14.94 7.72
N MET A 228 -3.04 -13.71 7.89
CA MET A 228 -3.52 -12.53 7.16
C MET A 228 -3.16 -12.61 5.67
N VAL A 229 -1.96 -13.12 5.32
CA VAL A 229 -1.56 -13.34 3.92
C VAL A 229 -2.48 -14.35 3.24
N LEU A 230 -2.87 -15.41 3.97
CA LEU A 230 -3.80 -16.45 3.49
C LEU A 230 -5.26 -15.99 3.47
N GLY A 231 -5.56 -14.80 4.01
CA GLY A 231 -6.92 -14.28 4.08
C GLY A 231 -7.81 -15.03 5.07
N ILE A 232 -7.21 -15.67 6.08
CA ILE A 232 -7.94 -16.40 7.12
C ILE A 232 -8.37 -15.43 8.20
N ASN A 233 -9.67 -15.38 8.47
CA ASN A 233 -10.24 -14.65 9.59
C ASN A 233 -10.86 -15.66 10.57
N ILE A 234 -10.49 -15.56 11.84
CA ILE A 234 -10.98 -16.42 12.90
C ILE A 234 -11.81 -15.58 13.85
N ASP A 235 -13.12 -15.79 13.87
CA ASP A 235 -14.00 -15.21 14.86
C ASP A 235 -14.10 -16.14 16.07
N PHE A 236 -13.48 -15.75 17.19
CA PHE A 236 -13.48 -16.52 18.41
C PHE A 236 -14.83 -16.50 19.13
N LEU A 237 -15.67 -15.46 18.91
CA LEU A 237 -16.99 -15.34 19.51
C LEU A 237 -18.01 -16.22 18.76
N ALA A 238 -18.03 -16.13 17.44
CA ALA A 238 -18.89 -16.95 16.58
C ALA A 238 -18.36 -18.37 16.36
N ARG A 239 -17.09 -18.65 16.71
CA ARG A 239 -16.36 -19.89 16.44
C ARG A 239 -16.35 -20.27 14.95
N GLU A 240 -16.28 -19.27 14.11
CA GLU A 240 -16.26 -19.45 12.66
C GLU A 240 -14.91 -19.07 12.07
N VAL A 241 -14.52 -19.81 11.02
CA VAL A 241 -13.33 -19.50 10.21
C VAL A 241 -13.83 -19.07 8.83
N THR A 242 -13.65 -17.79 8.51
CA THR A 242 -14.04 -17.23 7.22
C THR A 242 -12.81 -16.92 6.37
N TYR A 243 -12.93 -17.15 5.06
CA TYR A 243 -11.89 -16.87 4.09
C TYR A 243 -12.28 -15.68 3.22
N GLY A 244 -11.36 -14.72 3.04
CA GLY A 244 -11.54 -13.61 2.11
C GLY A 244 -12.57 -12.57 2.54
N ALA A 245 -12.85 -12.42 3.85
CA ALA A 245 -13.73 -11.37 4.34
C ALA A 245 -13.25 -9.97 3.87
N PRO A 246 -14.16 -9.04 3.53
CA PRO A 246 -13.80 -7.71 3.01
C PRO A 246 -12.78 -6.96 3.88
N SER A 247 -12.93 -7.03 5.21
CA SER A 247 -11.98 -6.46 6.16
C SER A 247 -10.57 -7.06 6.05
N THR A 248 -10.47 -8.34 5.71
CA THR A 248 -9.19 -9.06 5.59
C THR A 248 -8.46 -8.73 4.29
N GLN A 249 -9.18 -8.38 3.21
CA GLN A 249 -8.58 -8.06 1.91
C GLN A 249 -7.64 -6.85 2.00
N TRP A 250 -8.00 -5.83 2.76
CA TRP A 250 -7.17 -4.64 2.97
C TRP A 250 -5.84 -4.98 3.66
N TRP A 251 -5.89 -5.77 4.72
CA TRP A 251 -4.71 -6.16 5.50
C TRP A 251 -3.84 -7.19 4.78
N ARG A 252 -4.40 -7.96 3.84
CA ARG A 252 -3.68 -8.95 3.07
C ARG A 252 -2.54 -8.34 2.25
N GLN A 253 -2.77 -7.20 1.61
CA GLN A 253 -1.75 -6.50 0.81
C GLN A 253 -0.59 -6.03 1.70
N LEU A 254 -0.89 -5.46 2.86
CA LEU A 254 0.12 -5.02 3.84
C LEU A 254 0.94 -6.20 4.36
N SER A 255 0.28 -7.27 4.80
CA SER A 255 0.96 -8.45 5.35
C SER A 255 1.78 -9.17 4.29
N THR A 256 1.30 -9.28 3.06
CA THR A 256 2.07 -9.85 1.94
C THR A 256 3.36 -9.07 1.72
N SER A 257 3.28 -7.74 1.70
CA SER A 257 4.47 -6.88 1.56
C SER A 257 5.49 -7.13 2.67
N ILE A 258 5.05 -7.22 3.93
CA ILE A 258 5.96 -7.45 5.05
C ILE A 258 6.54 -8.86 5.02
N VAL A 259 5.72 -9.89 4.80
CA VAL A 259 6.16 -11.30 4.82
C VAL A 259 7.21 -11.59 3.75
N PHE A 260 6.91 -11.25 2.51
CA PHE A 260 7.84 -11.52 1.40
C PHE A 260 9.05 -10.58 1.42
N GLY A 261 8.83 -9.31 1.74
CA GLY A 261 9.91 -8.34 1.89
C GLY A 261 10.86 -8.71 3.02
N LEU A 262 10.35 -9.14 4.19
CA LEU A 262 11.16 -9.57 5.32
C LEU A 262 11.90 -10.88 5.04
N GLY A 263 11.24 -11.86 4.41
CA GLY A 263 11.87 -13.12 4.01
C GLY A 263 13.07 -12.86 3.10
N PHE A 264 12.87 -12.07 2.04
CA PHE A 264 13.94 -11.68 1.12
C PHE A 264 15.04 -10.88 1.80
N ALA A 265 14.66 -9.87 2.61
CA ALA A 265 15.61 -9.04 3.33
C ALA A 265 16.44 -9.84 4.34
N THR A 266 15.87 -10.86 4.97
CA THR A 266 16.59 -11.71 5.92
C THR A 266 17.71 -12.49 5.23
N VAL A 267 17.42 -13.09 4.07
CA VAL A 267 18.44 -13.77 3.25
C VAL A 267 19.52 -12.78 2.83
N LEU A 268 19.10 -11.60 2.35
CA LEU A 268 20.00 -10.56 1.92
C LEU A 268 20.90 -10.06 3.06
N THR A 269 20.34 -9.80 4.23
CA THR A 269 21.09 -9.35 5.42
C THR A 269 22.12 -10.38 5.85
N LEU A 270 21.79 -11.67 5.82
CA LEU A 270 22.69 -12.73 6.24
C LEU A 270 23.84 -13.00 5.24
N ILE A 271 23.67 -12.66 3.96
CA ILE A 271 24.65 -12.91 2.91
C ILE A 271 25.36 -11.60 2.53
N VAL A 272 24.60 -10.59 2.12
CA VAL A 272 25.17 -9.37 1.53
C VAL A 272 25.83 -8.48 2.56
N THR A 273 25.26 -8.36 3.78
CA THR A 273 25.84 -7.50 4.80
C THR A 273 27.21 -7.99 5.27
N PRO A 274 27.44 -9.29 5.58
CA PRO A 274 28.79 -9.79 5.85
C PRO A 274 29.76 -9.62 4.68
N CYS A 275 29.34 -9.87 3.44
CA CYS A 275 30.17 -9.67 2.26
C CYS A 275 30.58 -8.20 2.08
N ALA A 276 29.67 -7.26 2.31
CA ALA A 276 29.96 -5.84 2.22
C ALA A 276 30.90 -5.36 3.34
N LEU A 277 30.77 -5.91 4.55
CA LEU A 277 31.71 -5.64 5.65
C LEU A 277 33.12 -6.13 5.33
N MET A 278 33.24 -7.33 4.71
CA MET A 278 34.53 -7.85 4.23
C MET A 278 35.12 -6.97 3.13
N LEU A 279 34.30 -6.50 2.20
CA LEU A 279 34.75 -5.61 1.12
C LEU A 279 35.36 -4.32 1.69
N LYS A 280 34.73 -3.72 2.70
CA LYS A 280 35.28 -2.54 3.42
C LYS A 280 36.65 -2.85 4.05
N ALA A 281 36.77 -3.99 4.72
CA ALA A 281 38.02 -4.41 5.34
C ALA A 281 39.14 -4.62 4.31
N ASN A 282 38.84 -5.27 3.19
CA ASN A 282 39.81 -5.53 2.11
C ASN A 282 40.25 -4.24 1.41
N ILE A 283 39.31 -3.30 1.15
CA ILE A 283 39.65 -1.98 0.57
C ILE A 283 40.58 -1.22 1.51
N HIS A 284 40.35 -1.29 2.82
CA HIS A 284 41.20 -0.63 3.81
C HIS A 284 42.61 -1.23 3.83
N LYS A 285 42.73 -2.56 3.86
CA LYS A 285 44.02 -3.28 3.76
C LYS A 285 44.76 -2.93 2.46
N TRP A 286 44.06 -2.90 1.33
CA TRP A 286 44.64 -2.55 0.04
C TRP A 286 45.15 -1.11 -0.01
N ARG A 287 44.40 -0.15 0.51
CA ARG A 287 44.84 1.26 0.62
C ARG A 287 46.06 1.42 1.51
N GLN A 288 46.13 0.74 2.65
CA GLN A 288 47.31 0.75 3.51
C GLN A 288 48.53 0.14 2.85
N HIS A 289 48.39 -0.95 2.10
CA HIS A 289 49.49 -1.57 1.37
C HIS A 289 50.02 -0.64 0.28
N ARG A 290 49.13 0.03 -0.43
CA ARG A 290 49.51 0.99 -1.49
C ARG A 290 50.21 2.23 -0.94
N SER A 291 49.82 2.74 0.22
CA SER A 291 50.48 3.88 0.86
C SER A 291 51.89 3.51 1.34
N ARG A 292 52.12 2.28 1.84
CA ARG A 292 53.45 1.78 2.23
C ARG A 292 54.39 1.65 1.06
N LEU A 293 53.93 1.14 -0.07
CA LEU A 293 54.68 1.04 -1.31
C LEU A 293 55.02 2.41 -1.93
N GLY A 294 54.16 3.42 -1.71
CA GLY A 294 54.43 4.79 -2.14
C GLY A 294 55.50 5.48 -1.25
N ALA A 295 55.47 5.23 0.04
CA ALA A 295 56.46 5.78 0.97
C ALA A 295 57.85 5.20 0.79
N ASP A 296 57.97 3.91 0.46
CA ASP A 296 59.25 3.23 0.22
C ASP A 296 59.97 3.74 -1.06
N LYS A 297 59.17 4.14 -2.05
CA LYS A 297 59.73 4.74 -3.30
C LYS A 297 60.26 6.16 -3.12
N THR A 298 59.79 6.90 -2.10
CA THR A 298 60.27 8.27 -1.82
C THR A 298 61.51 8.31 -0.92
N VAL A 299 61.86 7.18 -0.26
CA VAL A 299 63.05 7.05 0.61
C VAL A 299 64.26 6.56 -0.21
N THR A 300 64.01 5.95 -1.38
CA THR A 300 65.10 5.43 -2.28
C THR A 300 65.43 6.33 -3.45
N ALA A 301 64.81 7.51 -3.57
CA ALA A 301 65.13 8.57 -4.51
C ALA A 301 65.77 9.76 -3.80
#